data_e450e8e804b458bb4e1cf7d7bfda938d
#
_entry.id   e450e8e804b458bb4e1cf7d7bfda938d
#
_cell.length_a   1.000
_cell.length_b   1.000
_cell.length_c   1.000
_cell.angle_alpha   90.00
_cell.angle_beta   90.00
_cell.angle_gamma   90.00
#
_symmetry.space_group_name_H-M   'P 1'
#
loop_
_entity.id
_entity.type
_entity.pdbx_description
1 polymer ?
#
loop_
_entity_poly.entity_id
_entity_poly.type
_entity_poly.pdbx_seq_one_letter_code
_entity_poly.pdbx_strand_id
1 'polypeptide(L)'
;MQVNLLGYLGPIATPFIDYLIADPVVVPAACQPLYPERIVHLPHCYLPLDTRGRVIAADPSRAVWGPPAQGFVFCNFSAACKLTPALFAIWLRLLAGVPGSVLWLHDSNPTVRANLAATAAAGIDPRRLMFGATLSQPEYLVRRSAADLFLDTLPCAARITGVDALWASPPIITCAGGVFSGHHAASPLQAAGLPELVTHSLADYEATALRLASEPSFLVDLQARLARREGPLFDVAGYIAALETIYQRVVERAD
;
A
#
# COMPACT_ATOMS: atom_id res chain seq x y z
N MET A 1 16.48 16.45 -23.38
CA MET A 1 16.36 16.01 -21.99
C MET A 1 15.02 15.32 -21.77
N GLN A 2 15.02 14.12 -21.18
CA GLN A 2 13.82 13.35 -20.86
C GLN A 2 13.87 12.88 -19.39
N VAL A 3 12.72 12.94 -18.73
CA VAL A 3 12.59 12.64 -17.30
C VAL A 3 11.52 11.56 -17.10
N ASN A 4 11.86 10.48 -16.41
CA ASN A 4 10.90 9.48 -15.97
C ASN A 4 10.34 9.87 -14.59
N LEU A 5 9.02 10.06 -14.52
CA LEU A 5 8.26 10.25 -13.29
C LEU A 5 7.01 9.37 -13.34
N LEU A 6 6.82 8.50 -12.36
CA LEU A 6 5.64 7.63 -12.19
C LEU A 6 5.33 6.67 -13.36
N GLY A 7 6.11 6.70 -14.44
CA GLY A 7 5.94 5.81 -15.58
C GLY A 7 6.36 4.39 -15.25
N TYR A 8 7.55 4.00 -15.67
CA TYR A 8 8.15 2.73 -15.28
C TYR A 8 8.84 2.86 -13.91
N LEU A 9 8.68 1.84 -13.07
CA LEU A 9 9.13 1.83 -11.68
C LEU A 9 10.40 1.02 -11.53
N GLY A 10 11.47 1.57 -12.03
CA GLY A 10 12.81 1.00 -12.06
C GLY A 10 13.65 1.68 -13.13
N PRO A 11 14.90 1.21 -13.35
CA PRO A 11 15.74 1.71 -14.42
C PRO A 11 15.12 1.36 -15.77
N ILE A 12 14.92 2.36 -16.63
CA ILE A 12 14.50 2.14 -18.03
C ILE A 12 15.67 1.67 -18.86
N ALA A 13 16.88 2.08 -18.48
CA ALA A 13 18.15 1.68 -19.08
C ALA A 13 18.23 1.99 -20.58
N THR A 14 17.72 3.14 -20.99
CA THR A 14 17.81 3.64 -22.37
C THR A 14 18.67 4.89 -22.44
N PRO A 15 19.36 5.14 -23.57
CA PRO A 15 20.24 6.32 -23.71
C PRO A 15 19.49 7.66 -23.84
N PHE A 16 18.16 7.63 -23.93
CA PHE A 16 17.34 8.83 -24.12
C PHE A 16 16.54 9.23 -22.88
N ILE A 17 16.62 8.49 -21.77
CA ILE A 17 16.06 8.93 -20.49
C ILE A 17 17.21 9.39 -19.60
N ASP A 18 17.24 10.69 -19.33
CA ASP A 18 18.34 11.32 -18.59
C ASP A 18 18.17 11.22 -17.08
N TYR A 19 16.94 11.38 -16.60
CA TYR A 19 16.63 11.47 -15.16
C TYR A 19 15.47 10.56 -14.74
N LEU A 20 15.59 10.04 -13.52
CA LEU A 20 14.51 9.39 -12.79
C LEU A 20 14.17 10.21 -11.53
N ILE A 21 12.93 10.67 -11.42
CA ILE A 21 12.44 11.29 -10.19
C ILE A 21 11.89 10.20 -9.29
N ALA A 22 12.42 10.11 -8.09
CA ALA A 22 12.08 9.15 -7.04
C ALA A 22 12.05 9.85 -5.68
N ASP A 23 12.05 9.12 -4.60
CA ASP A 23 12.35 9.60 -3.25
C ASP A 23 13.41 8.70 -2.57
N PRO A 24 13.98 9.13 -1.44
CA PRO A 24 15.04 8.36 -0.78
C PRO A 24 14.62 6.99 -0.24
N VAL A 25 13.31 6.73 -0.10
CA VAL A 25 12.77 5.47 0.40
C VAL A 25 12.66 4.46 -0.73
N VAL A 26 12.09 4.85 -1.88
CA VAL A 26 11.92 3.93 -3.02
C VAL A 26 13.23 3.69 -3.77
N VAL A 27 14.10 4.68 -3.83
CA VAL A 27 15.45 4.55 -4.41
C VAL A 27 16.46 5.26 -3.50
N PRO A 28 17.05 4.56 -2.53
CA PRO A 28 18.12 5.12 -1.71
C PRO A 28 19.30 5.63 -2.56
N ALA A 29 19.98 6.68 -2.12
CA ALA A 29 21.11 7.27 -2.84
C ALA A 29 22.22 6.25 -3.18
N ALA A 30 22.42 5.25 -2.31
CA ALA A 30 23.37 4.16 -2.55
C ALA A 30 23.02 3.29 -3.77
N CYS A 31 21.77 3.34 -4.26
CA CYS A 31 21.32 2.60 -5.42
C CYS A 31 21.64 3.32 -6.76
N GLN A 32 22.16 4.57 -6.74
CA GLN A 32 22.51 5.30 -7.98
C GLN A 32 23.36 4.47 -8.97
N PRO A 33 24.34 3.66 -8.57
CA PRO A 33 25.12 2.85 -9.51
C PRO A 33 24.31 1.78 -10.26
N LEU A 34 23.10 1.44 -9.79
CA LEU A 34 22.22 0.47 -10.43
C LEU A 34 21.31 1.10 -11.50
N TYR A 35 21.35 2.43 -11.63
CA TYR A 35 20.51 3.21 -12.54
C TYR A 35 21.39 3.96 -13.52
N PRO A 36 21.22 3.79 -14.84
CA PRO A 36 21.89 4.63 -15.83
C PRO A 36 21.35 6.06 -15.83
N GLU A 37 20.08 6.25 -15.44
CA GLU A 37 19.47 7.56 -15.26
C GLU A 37 20.03 8.25 -14.00
N ARG A 38 20.16 9.58 -14.03
CA ARG A 38 20.45 10.36 -12.82
C ARG A 38 19.22 10.39 -11.93
N ILE A 39 19.35 9.89 -10.71
CA ILE A 39 18.26 9.92 -9.74
C ILE A 39 18.16 11.32 -9.13
N VAL A 40 16.97 11.90 -9.15
CA VAL A 40 16.65 13.15 -8.45
C VAL A 40 15.55 12.86 -7.45
N HIS A 41 15.77 13.20 -6.18
CA HIS A 41 14.85 12.89 -5.11
C HIS A 41 13.87 14.01 -4.82
N LEU A 42 12.58 13.69 -4.82
CA LEU A 42 11.57 14.42 -4.07
C LEU A 42 11.88 14.29 -2.55
N PRO A 43 11.58 15.32 -1.74
CA PRO A 43 12.01 15.33 -0.34
C PRO A 43 11.30 14.30 0.55
N HIS A 44 10.09 13.88 0.18
CA HIS A 44 9.25 13.05 1.06
C HIS A 44 8.72 11.79 0.37
N CYS A 45 7.83 11.94 -0.61
CA CYS A 45 7.18 10.83 -1.27
C CYS A 45 7.19 11.05 -2.79
N TYR A 46 7.56 10.01 -3.54
CA TYR A 46 7.53 10.07 -5.01
C TYR A 46 6.11 10.01 -5.58
N LEU A 47 5.16 9.52 -4.79
CA LEU A 47 3.79 9.26 -5.22
C LEU A 47 2.88 10.41 -4.80
N PRO A 48 2.27 11.15 -5.76
CA PRO A 48 1.31 12.20 -5.43
C PRO A 48 0.00 11.59 -4.93
N LEU A 49 -0.65 12.29 -4.02
CA LEU A 49 -2.01 12.00 -3.59
C LEU A 49 -2.90 13.19 -3.96
N ASP A 50 -3.76 13.04 -4.97
CA ASP A 50 -4.80 14.04 -5.21
C ASP A 50 -5.87 13.94 -4.13
N THR A 51 -5.97 14.96 -3.30
CA THR A 51 -6.93 15.03 -2.19
C THR A 51 -8.29 15.61 -2.58
N ARG A 52 -8.41 16.15 -3.80
CA ARG A 52 -9.64 16.80 -4.29
C ARG A 52 -10.68 15.76 -4.67
N GLY A 53 -11.91 15.98 -4.23
CA GLY A 53 -13.03 15.10 -4.58
C GLY A 53 -13.00 13.70 -3.97
N ARG A 54 -12.03 13.40 -3.13
CA ARG A 54 -11.99 12.13 -2.39
C ARG A 54 -12.87 12.20 -1.16
N VAL A 55 -14.14 11.89 -1.32
CA VAL A 55 -15.09 11.81 -0.21
C VAL A 55 -15.08 10.40 0.36
N ILE A 56 -14.87 10.28 1.68
CA ILE A 56 -15.18 9.06 2.40
C ILE A 56 -16.57 9.26 2.97
N ALA A 57 -17.51 8.36 2.65
CA ALA A 57 -18.85 8.43 3.21
C ALA A 57 -18.79 8.31 4.74
N ALA A 58 -19.69 9.02 5.39
CA ALA A 58 -19.73 9.13 6.85
C ALA A 58 -20.00 7.80 7.59
N ASP A 59 -20.51 6.77 6.90
CA ASP A 59 -20.78 5.46 7.50
C ASP A 59 -20.27 4.32 6.59
N PRO A 60 -19.08 3.74 6.92
CA PRO A 60 -18.58 2.56 6.26
C PRO A 60 -19.21 1.29 6.81
N SER A 61 -20.53 1.26 6.99
CA SER A 61 -21.23 0.14 7.60
C SER A 61 -20.84 -1.20 6.95
N ARG A 62 -20.25 -2.08 7.74
CA ARG A 62 -19.92 -3.46 7.33
C ARG A 62 -21.14 -4.20 6.81
N ALA A 63 -22.35 -3.88 7.32
CA ALA A 63 -23.60 -4.46 6.86
C ALA A 63 -23.88 -4.22 5.37
N VAL A 64 -23.43 -3.10 4.82
CA VAL A 64 -23.58 -2.77 3.38
C VAL A 64 -22.58 -3.55 2.53
N TRP A 65 -21.37 -3.78 3.05
CA TRP A 65 -20.25 -4.32 2.26
C TRP A 65 -20.01 -5.82 2.49
N GLY A 66 -20.65 -6.42 3.48
CA GLY A 66 -20.63 -7.85 3.72
C GLY A 66 -19.67 -8.39 4.79
N PRO A 67 -18.63 -7.68 5.25
CA PRO A 67 -17.86 -8.15 6.38
C PRO A 67 -18.74 -8.30 7.65
N PRO A 68 -18.40 -9.24 8.55
CA PRO A 68 -19.13 -9.40 9.80
C PRO A 68 -19.07 -8.11 10.62
N ALA A 69 -20.19 -7.79 11.30
CA ALA A 69 -20.30 -6.60 12.15
C ALA A 69 -19.25 -6.59 13.27
N GLN A 70 -18.88 -7.78 13.76
CA GLN A 70 -17.86 -7.99 14.78
C GLN A 70 -16.73 -8.85 14.22
N GLY A 71 -15.55 -8.75 14.84
CA GLY A 71 -14.34 -9.45 14.40
C GLY A 71 -13.42 -8.55 13.58
N PHE A 72 -12.18 -8.99 13.43
CA PHE A 72 -11.14 -8.24 12.73
C PHE A 72 -11.19 -8.50 11.21
N VAL A 73 -11.13 -7.46 10.44
CA VAL A 73 -11.20 -7.53 8.96
C VAL A 73 -9.85 -7.17 8.37
N PHE A 74 -9.07 -8.19 8.03
CA PHE A 74 -7.91 -8.04 7.16
C PHE A 74 -8.39 -7.82 5.72
N CYS A 75 -7.73 -6.97 4.94
CA CYS A 75 -8.06 -6.83 3.53
C CYS A 75 -6.83 -6.72 2.62
N ASN A 76 -7.00 -7.16 1.39
CA ASN A 76 -6.12 -6.81 0.28
C ASN A 76 -6.93 -6.74 -1.02
N PHE A 77 -6.93 -5.58 -1.65
CA PHE A 77 -7.63 -5.37 -2.92
C PHE A 77 -6.66 -5.15 -4.09
N SER A 78 -5.41 -5.58 -3.95
CA SER A 78 -4.45 -5.61 -5.05
C SER A 78 -4.76 -6.73 -6.04
N ALA A 79 -4.16 -6.65 -7.23
CA ALA A 79 -4.29 -7.70 -8.23
C ALA A 79 -3.71 -9.03 -7.68
N ALA A 80 -4.43 -10.13 -7.91
CA ALA A 80 -4.08 -11.45 -7.39
C ALA A 80 -2.70 -11.97 -7.86
N CYS A 81 -2.20 -11.50 -9.02
CA CYS A 81 -0.86 -11.84 -9.51
C CYS A 81 0.29 -11.35 -8.59
N LYS A 82 0.01 -10.46 -7.64
CA LYS A 82 0.97 -10.00 -6.63
C LYS A 82 1.03 -10.92 -5.41
N LEU A 83 0.07 -11.82 -5.24
CA LEU A 83 -0.02 -12.70 -4.09
C LEU A 83 0.86 -13.94 -4.32
N THR A 84 1.91 -14.08 -3.52
CA THR A 84 2.75 -15.27 -3.53
C THR A 84 2.24 -16.35 -2.56
N PRO A 85 2.52 -17.64 -2.81
CA PRO A 85 2.15 -18.71 -1.88
C PRO A 85 2.69 -18.50 -0.45
N ALA A 86 3.92 -18.01 -0.32
CA ALA A 86 4.55 -17.73 0.98
C ALA A 86 3.79 -16.64 1.76
N LEU A 87 3.38 -15.57 1.07
CA LEU A 87 2.63 -14.50 1.69
C LEU A 87 1.20 -14.95 2.07
N PHE A 88 0.55 -15.72 1.19
CA PHE A 88 -0.78 -16.26 1.49
C PHE A 88 -0.76 -17.21 2.68
N ALA A 89 0.28 -18.02 2.82
CA ALA A 89 0.47 -18.86 4.00
C ALA A 89 0.57 -18.04 5.30
N ILE A 90 1.23 -16.86 5.26
CA ILE A 90 1.23 -15.93 6.40
C ILE A 90 -0.19 -15.44 6.69
N TRP A 91 -0.94 -15.02 5.68
CA TRP A 91 -2.31 -14.53 5.88
C TRP A 91 -3.25 -15.61 6.46
N LEU A 92 -3.04 -16.87 6.08
CA LEU A 92 -3.78 -17.98 6.70
C LEU A 92 -3.40 -18.17 8.18
N ARG A 93 -2.12 -17.98 8.55
CA ARG A 93 -1.71 -18.01 9.97
C ARG A 93 -2.28 -16.83 10.76
N LEU A 94 -2.36 -15.64 10.15
CA LEU A 94 -3.06 -14.50 10.77
C LEU A 94 -4.52 -14.85 11.06
N LEU A 95 -5.23 -15.46 10.11
CA LEU A 95 -6.59 -15.93 10.34
C LEU A 95 -6.65 -16.97 11.47
N ALA A 96 -5.73 -17.92 11.51
CA ALA A 96 -5.67 -18.92 12.58
C ALA A 96 -5.42 -18.28 13.96
N GLY A 97 -4.52 -17.29 14.02
CA GLY A 97 -4.14 -16.61 15.26
C GLY A 97 -5.18 -15.58 15.77
N VAL A 98 -6.12 -15.15 14.92
CA VAL A 98 -7.13 -14.14 15.26
C VAL A 98 -8.54 -14.75 15.08
N PRO A 99 -9.12 -15.36 16.12
CA PRO A 99 -10.45 -15.96 16.03
C PRO A 99 -11.53 -14.97 15.60
N GLY A 100 -12.45 -15.40 14.74
CA GLY A 100 -13.53 -14.55 14.23
C GLY A 100 -13.09 -13.51 13.18
N SER A 101 -11.81 -13.41 12.84
CA SER A 101 -11.35 -12.54 11.76
C SER A 101 -11.69 -13.09 10.37
N VAL A 102 -11.73 -12.19 9.40
CA VAL A 102 -11.92 -12.52 7.98
C VAL A 102 -10.81 -11.88 7.15
N LEU A 103 -10.52 -12.47 5.99
CA LEU A 103 -9.64 -11.90 4.98
C LEU A 103 -10.46 -11.53 3.75
N TRP A 104 -10.50 -10.24 3.45
CA TRP A 104 -11.29 -9.69 2.37
C TRP A 104 -10.42 -9.34 1.16
N LEU A 105 -10.59 -10.07 0.09
CA LEU A 105 -9.77 -10.01 -1.11
C LEU A 105 -10.53 -9.44 -2.30
N HIS A 106 -9.78 -8.94 -3.28
CA HIS A 106 -10.35 -8.57 -4.57
C HIS A 106 -10.78 -9.82 -5.36
N ASP A 107 -12.01 -9.80 -5.85
CA ASP A 107 -12.55 -10.84 -6.72
C ASP A 107 -12.05 -10.63 -8.15
N SER A 108 -10.88 -11.17 -8.46
CA SER A 108 -10.25 -10.98 -9.77
C SER A 108 -10.79 -11.92 -10.84
N ASN A 109 -11.01 -13.20 -10.50
CA ASN A 109 -11.64 -14.18 -11.35
C ASN A 109 -12.01 -15.46 -10.58
N PRO A 110 -12.93 -16.31 -11.11
CA PRO A 110 -13.39 -17.54 -10.43
C PRO A 110 -12.27 -18.55 -10.14
N THR A 111 -11.28 -18.68 -11.01
CA THR A 111 -10.16 -19.63 -10.83
C THR A 111 -9.30 -19.24 -9.62
N VAL A 112 -8.95 -17.94 -9.50
CA VAL A 112 -8.21 -17.45 -8.34
C VAL A 112 -9.00 -17.68 -7.05
N ARG A 113 -10.29 -17.34 -7.05
CA ARG A 113 -11.18 -17.60 -5.90
C ARG A 113 -11.16 -19.08 -5.50
N ALA A 114 -11.35 -19.98 -6.45
CA ALA A 114 -11.36 -21.42 -6.20
C ALA A 114 -10.03 -21.92 -5.63
N ASN A 115 -8.90 -21.49 -6.20
CA ASN A 115 -7.57 -21.90 -5.76
C ASN A 115 -7.26 -21.40 -4.33
N LEU A 116 -7.57 -20.15 -4.03
CA LEU A 116 -7.37 -19.60 -2.69
C LEU A 116 -8.26 -20.29 -1.65
N ALA A 117 -9.53 -20.55 -2.00
CA ALA A 117 -10.45 -21.26 -1.11
C ALA A 117 -10.00 -22.72 -0.86
N ALA A 118 -9.55 -23.43 -1.90
CA ALA A 118 -9.01 -24.78 -1.77
C ALA A 118 -7.75 -24.82 -0.89
N THR A 119 -6.85 -23.85 -1.05
CA THR A 119 -5.64 -23.75 -0.23
C THR A 119 -5.98 -23.46 1.23
N ALA A 120 -6.95 -22.58 1.50
CA ALA A 120 -7.38 -22.24 2.84
C ALA A 120 -8.09 -23.40 3.54
N ALA A 121 -8.84 -24.23 2.82
CA ALA A 121 -9.61 -25.35 3.38
C ALA A 121 -8.75 -26.39 4.11
N ALA A 122 -7.44 -26.40 3.90
CA ALA A 122 -6.51 -27.25 4.64
C ALA A 122 -6.38 -26.92 6.15
N GLY A 123 -6.84 -25.74 6.59
CA GLY A 123 -6.73 -25.34 8.00
C GLY A 123 -7.61 -24.16 8.43
N ILE A 124 -8.28 -23.52 7.49
CA ILE A 124 -9.13 -22.34 7.73
C ILE A 124 -10.52 -22.59 7.13
N ASP A 125 -11.57 -22.22 7.83
CA ASP A 125 -12.92 -22.20 7.27
C ASP A 125 -12.97 -21.28 6.04
N PRO A 126 -13.28 -21.81 4.83
CA PRO A 126 -13.31 -21.02 3.61
C PRO A 126 -14.24 -19.80 3.65
N ARG A 127 -15.26 -19.80 4.52
CA ARG A 127 -16.17 -18.67 4.72
C ARG A 127 -15.48 -17.45 5.33
N ARG A 128 -14.30 -17.63 5.91
CA ARG A 128 -13.45 -16.53 6.39
C ARG A 128 -12.65 -15.84 5.27
N LEU A 129 -12.66 -16.41 4.05
CA LEU A 129 -12.19 -15.72 2.86
C LEU A 129 -13.37 -15.06 2.16
N MET A 130 -13.36 -13.73 2.16
CA MET A 130 -14.37 -12.93 1.50
C MET A 130 -13.81 -12.37 0.19
N PHE A 131 -14.66 -12.21 -0.81
CA PHE A 131 -14.27 -11.69 -2.12
C PHE A 131 -15.18 -10.54 -2.52
N GLY A 132 -14.57 -9.37 -2.78
CA GLY A 132 -15.28 -8.15 -3.15
C GLY A 132 -15.12 -7.83 -4.62
N ALA A 133 -16.23 -7.59 -5.31
CA ALA A 133 -16.25 -7.22 -6.71
C ALA A 133 -15.49 -5.91 -7.00
N THR A 134 -15.16 -5.68 -8.27
CA THR A 134 -14.66 -4.39 -8.74
C THR A 134 -15.75 -3.32 -8.58
N LEU A 135 -15.37 -2.16 -8.06
CA LEU A 135 -16.25 -1.02 -7.79
C LEU A 135 -15.74 0.24 -8.49
N SER A 136 -16.58 1.25 -8.56
CA SER A 136 -16.15 2.61 -8.88
C SER A 136 -15.19 3.14 -7.81
N GLN A 137 -14.34 4.12 -8.14
CA GLN A 137 -13.37 4.65 -7.19
C GLN A 137 -13.98 5.19 -5.89
N PRO A 138 -15.08 5.95 -5.88
CA PRO A 138 -15.72 6.39 -4.64
C PRO A 138 -16.20 5.23 -3.76
N GLU A 139 -16.91 4.26 -4.34
CA GLU A 139 -17.41 3.08 -3.62
C GLU A 139 -16.26 2.24 -3.08
N TYR A 140 -15.17 2.14 -3.85
CA TYR A 140 -13.97 1.41 -3.46
C TYR A 140 -13.30 2.01 -2.22
N LEU A 141 -13.22 3.34 -2.11
CA LEU A 141 -12.70 4.03 -0.94
C LEU A 141 -13.60 3.80 0.29
N VAL A 142 -14.92 3.90 0.11
CA VAL A 142 -15.89 3.63 1.20
C VAL A 142 -15.80 2.19 1.67
N ARG A 143 -15.76 1.22 0.75
CA ARG A 143 -15.63 -0.20 1.10
C ARG A 143 -14.38 -0.47 1.92
N ARG A 144 -13.26 0.18 1.61
CA ARG A 144 -11.99 0.01 2.32
C ARG A 144 -12.07 0.44 3.77
N SER A 145 -12.79 1.52 4.07
CA SER A 145 -12.94 1.99 5.44
C SER A 145 -13.75 1.03 6.34
N ALA A 146 -14.37 -0.01 5.77
CA ALA A 146 -14.98 -1.09 6.52
C ALA A 146 -13.99 -2.18 6.97
N ALA A 147 -12.72 -2.13 6.52
CA ALA A 147 -11.65 -3.01 6.96
C ALA A 147 -10.83 -2.39 8.10
N ASP A 148 -10.15 -3.25 8.88
CA ASP A 148 -9.33 -2.82 10.01
C ASP A 148 -7.85 -2.68 9.62
N LEU A 149 -7.32 -3.57 8.78
CA LEU A 149 -5.92 -3.58 8.38
C LEU A 149 -5.77 -4.03 6.92
N PHE A 150 -5.04 -3.23 6.14
CA PHE A 150 -4.64 -3.63 4.79
C PHE A 150 -3.31 -4.39 4.85
N LEU A 151 -3.32 -5.63 4.36
CA LEU A 151 -2.14 -6.48 4.23
C LEU A 151 -1.49 -6.27 2.87
N ASP A 152 -0.31 -5.67 2.84
CA ASP A 152 0.38 -5.42 1.57
C ASP A 152 1.04 -6.67 0.98
N THR A 153 1.34 -6.62 -0.31
CA THR A 153 1.91 -7.73 -1.09
C THR A 153 3.41 -7.58 -1.32
N LEU A 154 4.09 -8.72 -1.45
CA LEU A 154 5.52 -8.82 -1.76
C LEU A 154 5.75 -9.82 -2.91
N PRO A 155 6.74 -9.61 -3.81
CA PRO A 155 7.74 -8.53 -3.89
C PRO A 155 7.24 -7.23 -4.53
N CYS A 156 6.00 -7.19 -4.98
CA CYS A 156 5.40 -6.00 -5.60
C CYS A 156 4.37 -5.38 -4.66
N ALA A 157 4.80 -4.37 -3.91
CA ALA A 157 3.97 -3.68 -2.94
C ALA A 157 2.82 -2.87 -3.59
N ALA A 158 1.83 -2.52 -2.77
CA ALA A 158 0.72 -1.68 -3.18
C ALA A 158 1.22 -0.25 -3.48
N ARG A 159 0.85 0.28 -4.62
CA ARG A 159 1.16 1.66 -5.05
C ARG A 159 -0.07 2.55 -4.83
N ILE A 160 -0.87 2.78 -5.86
CA ILE A 160 -2.11 3.58 -5.75
C ILE A 160 -3.06 2.95 -4.72
N THR A 161 -3.20 1.62 -4.77
CA THR A 161 -4.02 0.90 -3.79
C THR A 161 -3.57 1.10 -2.34
N GLY A 162 -2.26 1.28 -2.10
CA GLY A 162 -1.71 1.59 -0.77
C GLY A 162 -2.07 3.01 -0.32
N VAL A 163 -1.88 4.00 -1.18
CA VAL A 163 -2.24 5.40 -0.90
C VAL A 163 -3.75 5.55 -0.69
N ASP A 164 -4.56 4.84 -1.47
CA ASP A 164 -6.01 4.81 -1.28
C ASP A 164 -6.41 4.18 0.07
N ALA A 165 -5.66 3.17 0.56
CA ALA A 165 -5.88 2.63 1.90
C ALA A 165 -5.58 3.67 2.97
N LEU A 166 -4.44 4.35 2.89
CA LEU A 166 -4.08 5.42 3.83
C LEU A 166 -5.09 6.56 3.82
N TRP A 167 -5.68 6.87 2.67
CA TRP A 167 -6.77 7.86 2.59
C TRP A 167 -8.07 7.37 3.24
N ALA A 168 -8.43 6.11 3.01
CA ALA A 168 -9.67 5.50 3.52
C ALA A 168 -9.59 5.10 5.00
N SER A 169 -8.44 5.26 5.63
CA SER A 169 -8.15 5.06 7.06
C SER A 169 -7.88 3.63 7.56
N PRO A 170 -8.00 2.51 6.84
CA PRO A 170 -7.34 1.33 7.35
C PRO A 170 -5.82 1.52 7.21
N PRO A 171 -5.05 1.36 8.30
CA PRO A 171 -3.59 1.34 8.18
C PRO A 171 -3.16 0.20 7.26
N ILE A 172 -2.03 0.39 6.59
CA ILE A 172 -1.41 -0.64 5.76
C ILE A 172 -0.13 -1.12 6.42
N ILE A 173 0.05 -2.43 6.52
CA ILE A 173 1.33 -3.01 6.88
C ILE A 173 2.04 -3.48 5.62
N THR A 174 3.33 -3.14 5.48
CA THR A 174 4.16 -3.57 4.36
C THR A 174 5.47 -4.18 4.85
N CYS A 175 6.08 -5.01 3.99
CA CYS A 175 7.45 -5.46 4.19
C CYS A 175 8.29 -4.88 3.05
N ALA A 176 9.24 -4.00 3.38
CA ALA A 176 10.11 -3.38 2.41
C ALA A 176 11.02 -4.43 1.76
N GLY A 177 10.98 -4.50 0.44
CA GLY A 177 11.81 -5.41 -0.34
C GLY A 177 13.16 -4.81 -0.75
N GLY A 178 13.92 -5.53 -1.57
CA GLY A 178 15.23 -5.07 -2.06
C GLY A 178 15.18 -4.27 -3.38
N VAL A 179 14.00 -4.04 -3.95
CA VAL A 179 13.83 -3.38 -5.25
C VAL A 179 12.78 -2.28 -5.17
N PHE A 180 12.79 -1.36 -6.14
CA PHE A 180 11.86 -0.22 -6.20
C PHE A 180 10.41 -0.65 -5.93
N SER A 181 9.92 -1.67 -6.62
CA SER A 181 8.54 -2.15 -6.47
C SER A 181 8.21 -2.68 -5.07
N GLY A 182 9.20 -3.12 -4.31
CA GLY A 182 9.04 -3.56 -2.91
C GLY A 182 8.94 -2.41 -1.90
N HIS A 183 9.27 -1.17 -2.31
CA HIS A 183 9.20 0.01 -1.44
C HIS A 183 7.98 0.91 -1.70
N HIS A 184 7.08 0.52 -2.62
CA HIS A 184 5.95 1.36 -3.01
C HIS A 184 5.06 1.82 -1.86
N ALA A 185 4.80 0.95 -0.91
CA ALA A 185 3.98 1.29 0.26
C ALA A 185 4.82 1.90 1.40
N ALA A 186 6.12 1.60 1.46
CA ALA A 186 7.01 2.14 2.50
C ALA A 186 7.13 3.67 2.41
N SER A 187 7.30 4.21 1.20
CA SER A 187 7.41 5.66 0.99
C SER A 187 6.16 6.43 1.47
N PRO A 188 4.94 6.14 1.00
CA PRO A 188 3.75 6.83 1.49
C PRO A 188 3.48 6.60 2.99
N LEU A 189 3.84 5.43 3.56
CA LEU A 189 3.73 5.20 5.01
C LEU A 189 4.65 6.14 5.80
N GLN A 190 5.89 6.31 5.38
CA GLN A 190 6.80 7.26 6.03
C GLN A 190 6.29 8.70 5.87
N ALA A 191 5.82 9.07 4.68
CA ALA A 191 5.26 10.40 4.42
C ALA A 191 3.94 10.68 5.17
N ALA A 192 3.20 9.63 5.53
CA ALA A 192 2.02 9.70 6.40
C ALA A 192 2.36 9.71 7.90
N GLY A 193 3.64 9.61 8.27
CA GLY A 193 4.09 9.56 9.66
C GLY A 193 3.85 8.22 10.35
N LEU A 194 3.83 7.11 9.62
CA LEU A 194 3.58 5.74 10.11
C LEU A 194 4.76 4.79 9.79
N PRO A 195 6.02 5.15 10.09
CA PRO A 195 7.17 4.32 9.75
C PRO A 195 7.18 2.96 10.45
N GLU A 196 6.52 2.82 11.58
CA GLU A 196 6.39 1.59 12.36
C GLU A 196 5.61 0.47 11.64
N LEU A 197 4.90 0.80 10.58
CA LEU A 197 4.19 -0.15 9.72
C LEU A 197 5.03 -0.62 8.52
N VAL A 198 6.27 -0.15 8.42
CA VAL A 198 7.25 -0.62 7.43
C VAL A 198 8.13 -1.66 8.10
N THR A 199 7.93 -2.91 7.79
CA THR A 199 8.76 -4.03 8.28
C THR A 199 9.83 -4.40 7.27
N HIS A 200 10.85 -5.16 7.70
CA HIS A 200 11.97 -5.56 6.86
C HIS A 200 12.16 -7.08 6.77
N SER A 201 11.26 -7.83 7.42
CA SER A 201 11.18 -9.27 7.30
C SER A 201 9.73 -9.74 7.28
N LEU A 202 9.47 -10.89 6.68
CA LEU A 202 8.13 -11.50 6.70
C LEU A 202 7.73 -11.94 8.12
N ALA A 203 8.69 -12.23 8.99
CA ALA A 203 8.42 -12.55 10.40
C ALA A 203 7.93 -11.31 11.15
N ASP A 204 8.58 -10.16 10.97
CA ASP A 204 8.15 -8.89 11.58
C ASP A 204 6.80 -8.43 11.01
N TYR A 205 6.58 -8.64 9.70
CA TYR A 205 5.30 -8.36 9.05
C TYR A 205 4.17 -9.15 9.71
N GLU A 206 4.35 -10.47 9.89
CA GLU A 206 3.36 -11.33 10.55
C GLU A 206 3.15 -10.93 12.01
N ALA A 207 4.23 -10.74 12.76
CA ALA A 207 4.17 -10.35 14.17
C ALA A 207 3.45 -9.01 14.37
N THR A 208 3.76 -8.00 13.53
CA THR A 208 3.12 -6.69 13.60
C THR A 208 1.65 -6.75 13.21
N ALA A 209 1.28 -7.54 12.19
CA ALA A 209 -0.11 -7.74 11.82
C ALA A 209 -0.93 -8.42 12.93
N LEU A 210 -0.35 -9.43 13.61
CA LEU A 210 -0.97 -10.06 14.77
C LEU A 210 -1.12 -9.07 15.93
N ARG A 211 -0.10 -8.28 16.21
CA ARG A 211 -0.13 -7.25 17.24
C ARG A 211 -1.26 -6.25 17.00
N LEU A 212 -1.40 -5.74 15.77
CA LEU A 212 -2.47 -4.81 15.39
C LEU A 212 -3.87 -5.41 15.60
N ALA A 213 -4.02 -6.71 15.38
CA ALA A 213 -5.29 -7.40 15.59
C ALA A 213 -5.59 -7.72 17.06
N SER A 214 -4.56 -7.79 17.92
CA SER A 214 -4.70 -8.13 19.35
C SER A 214 -4.63 -6.93 20.29
N GLU A 215 -4.11 -5.78 19.85
CA GLU A 215 -3.98 -4.56 20.63
C GLU A 215 -4.87 -3.44 20.06
N PRO A 216 -6.16 -3.38 20.41
CA PRO A 216 -7.09 -2.40 19.83
C PRO A 216 -6.67 -0.94 20.02
N SER A 217 -6.03 -0.60 21.14
CA SER A 217 -5.54 0.74 21.43
C SER A 217 -4.46 1.19 20.43
N PHE A 218 -3.58 0.28 20.02
CA PHE A 218 -2.54 0.58 19.02
C PHE A 218 -3.17 0.83 17.64
N LEU A 219 -4.12 0.00 17.22
CA LEU A 219 -4.84 0.20 15.97
C LEU A 219 -5.60 1.53 15.95
N VAL A 220 -6.32 1.85 17.02
CA VAL A 220 -7.09 3.10 17.16
C VAL A 220 -6.18 4.32 17.08
N ASP A 221 -4.99 4.30 17.71
CA ASP A 221 -4.01 5.39 17.60
C ASP A 221 -3.57 5.60 16.14
N LEU A 222 -3.23 4.53 15.43
CA LEU A 222 -2.82 4.62 14.02
C LEU A 222 -3.95 5.18 13.13
N GLN A 223 -5.17 4.72 13.35
CA GLN A 223 -6.34 5.22 12.61
C GLN A 223 -6.61 6.69 12.92
N ALA A 224 -6.47 7.12 14.18
CA ALA A 224 -6.61 8.51 14.57
C ALA A 224 -5.52 9.40 13.95
N ARG A 225 -4.29 8.91 13.83
CA ARG A 225 -3.20 9.62 13.14
C ARG A 225 -3.51 9.78 11.65
N LEU A 226 -3.95 8.71 10.98
CA LEU A 226 -4.35 8.78 9.58
C LEU A 226 -5.55 9.71 9.34
N ALA A 227 -6.53 9.70 10.24
CA ALA A 227 -7.73 10.53 10.10
C ALA A 227 -7.43 12.03 10.15
N ARG A 228 -6.34 12.46 10.79
CA ARG A 228 -5.91 13.87 10.78
C ARG A 228 -5.44 14.32 9.41
N ARG A 229 -4.97 13.39 8.56
CA ARG A 229 -4.43 13.68 7.22
C ARG A 229 -3.34 14.74 7.24
N GLU A 230 -2.50 14.67 8.24
CA GLU A 230 -1.33 15.52 8.41
C GLU A 230 -0.10 14.87 7.78
N GLY A 231 0.91 15.70 7.49
CA GLY A 231 2.18 15.23 6.95
C GLY A 231 2.30 15.33 5.43
N PRO A 232 3.52 15.08 4.93
CA PRO A 232 3.89 15.33 3.53
C PRO A 232 3.08 14.54 2.49
N LEU A 233 2.52 13.38 2.85
CA LEU A 233 1.69 12.60 1.92
C LEU A 233 0.44 13.37 1.49
N PHE A 234 -0.11 14.19 2.37
CA PHE A 234 -1.37 14.92 2.18
C PHE A 234 -1.15 16.37 1.71
N ASP A 235 0.10 16.82 1.65
CA ASP A 235 0.49 18.16 1.19
C ASP A 235 0.72 18.19 -0.33
N VAL A 236 -0.36 18.32 -1.09
CA VAL A 236 -0.32 18.40 -2.56
C VAL A 236 0.45 19.65 -3.02
N ALA A 237 0.31 20.77 -2.34
CA ALA A 237 0.98 22.01 -2.72
C ALA A 237 2.51 21.89 -2.55
N GLY A 238 2.95 21.34 -1.43
CA GLY A 238 4.37 21.05 -1.19
C GLY A 238 4.95 20.04 -2.19
N TYR A 239 4.18 19.02 -2.57
CA TYR A 239 4.59 18.07 -3.60
C TYR A 239 4.83 18.78 -4.95
N ILE A 240 3.88 19.62 -5.39
CA ILE A 240 3.98 20.36 -6.65
C ILE A 240 5.18 21.31 -6.62
N ALA A 241 5.35 22.10 -5.57
CA ALA A 241 6.47 23.04 -5.43
C ALA A 241 7.84 22.32 -5.47
N ALA A 242 7.94 21.15 -4.82
CA ALA A 242 9.14 20.33 -4.87
C ALA A 242 9.42 19.81 -6.28
N LEU A 243 8.38 19.36 -6.98
CA LEU A 243 8.50 18.86 -8.36
C LEU A 243 8.92 19.97 -9.33
N GLU A 244 8.32 21.15 -9.23
CA GLU A 244 8.70 22.33 -10.02
C GLU A 244 10.16 22.73 -9.78
N THR A 245 10.61 22.71 -8.52
CA THR A 245 12.02 22.95 -8.18
C THR A 245 12.95 21.93 -8.81
N ILE A 246 12.55 20.66 -8.85
CA ILE A 246 13.32 19.60 -9.53
C ILE A 246 13.42 19.90 -11.03
N TYR A 247 12.32 20.22 -11.69
CA TYR A 247 12.33 20.51 -13.12
C TYR A 247 13.23 21.72 -13.46
N GLN A 248 13.19 22.80 -12.68
CA GLN A 248 14.07 23.95 -12.85
C GLN A 248 15.55 23.54 -12.77
N ARG A 249 15.93 22.81 -11.72
CA ARG A 249 17.31 22.34 -11.53
C ARG A 249 17.80 21.40 -12.63
N VAL A 250 16.90 20.59 -13.16
CA VAL A 250 17.24 19.62 -14.21
C VAL A 250 17.46 20.36 -15.55
N VAL A 251 16.66 21.37 -15.84
CA VAL A 251 16.84 22.24 -17.04
C VAL A 251 18.15 23.01 -16.96
N GLU A 252 18.45 23.69 -15.84
CA GLU A 252 19.69 24.45 -15.63
C GLU A 252 20.98 23.61 -15.77
N ARG A 253 20.89 22.31 -15.58
CA ARG A 253 22.03 21.38 -15.73
C ARG A 253 22.16 20.78 -17.14
N ALA A 254 21.19 21.02 -17.99
CA ALA A 254 21.18 20.53 -19.38
C ALA A 254 21.81 21.54 -20.35
N ASP A 255 21.93 22.81 -19.92
CA ASP A 255 22.68 23.87 -20.58
C ASP A 255 24.17 23.85 -20.16
#